data_ef56dc891b8719302bbdd72ea73f95d6
#
_entry.id   ef56dc891b8719302bbdd72ea73f95d6
#
_cell.length_a   1.000
_cell.length_b   1.000
_cell.length_c   1.000
_cell.angle_alpha   90.00
_cell.angle_beta   90.00
_cell.angle_gamma   90.00
#
_symmetry.space_group_name_H-M   'P 1'
#
loop_
_entity.id
_entity.type
_entity.pdbx_description
1 polymer ?
#
loop_
_entity_poly.entity_id
_entity_poly.type
_entity_poly.pdbx_seq_one_letter_code
_entity_poly.pdbx_strand_id
1 'polypeptide(L)'
;MTNQDSGLRRSLEAMLVRGLDSALLRFTLGNECLKTGEHDNALEHLEQAVALEPTYSAAWRQLGKAAQAGGDHARARQAWRDGLAAAEAQGDVQAAKEMTVFLRRLDKHHPESEDRGSER
;
A
#
# COMPACT_ATOMS: atom_id res chain seq x y z
N MET A 1 -5.93 20.13 16.08
CA MET A 1 -7.06 19.27 16.00
C MET A 1 -7.17 18.54 14.70
N THR A 2 -7.78 17.44 14.74
CA THR A 2 -7.76 16.44 13.68
C THR A 2 -8.93 16.54 12.72
N ASN A 3 -9.72 17.62 12.80
CA ASN A 3 -10.97 17.71 12.04
C ASN A 3 -10.80 17.76 10.54
N GLN A 4 -9.66 18.27 10.05
CA GLN A 4 -9.43 18.35 8.61
C GLN A 4 -9.30 16.96 8.00
N ASP A 5 -8.52 16.08 8.63
CA ASP A 5 -8.33 14.72 8.13
C ASP A 5 -9.64 13.94 8.20
N SER A 6 -10.38 14.10 9.29
CA SER A 6 -11.70 13.45 9.42
C SER A 6 -12.67 13.94 8.37
N GLY A 7 -12.63 15.25 8.03
CA GLY A 7 -13.50 15.82 7.01
C GLY A 7 -13.19 15.27 5.63
N LEU A 8 -11.90 15.18 5.27
CA LEU A 8 -11.49 14.61 4.00
C LEU A 8 -11.93 13.16 3.90
N ARG A 9 -11.63 12.37 4.93
CA ARG A 9 -11.98 10.95 4.94
C ARG A 9 -13.48 10.73 4.77
N ARG A 10 -14.29 11.51 5.49
CA ARG A 10 -15.74 11.42 5.37
C ARG A 10 -16.22 11.72 3.97
N SER A 11 -15.65 12.75 3.36
CA SER A 11 -15.99 13.10 1.98
C SER A 11 -15.67 11.97 1.02
N LEU A 12 -14.50 11.35 1.18
CA LEU A 12 -14.08 10.25 0.33
C LEU A 12 -14.98 9.03 0.54
N GLU A 13 -15.30 8.72 1.79
CA GLU A 13 -16.19 7.60 2.10
C GLU A 13 -17.59 7.82 1.55
N ALA A 14 -18.07 9.06 1.61
CA ALA A 14 -19.37 9.41 1.02
C ALA A 14 -19.38 9.18 -0.49
N MET A 15 -18.27 9.46 -1.15
CA MET A 15 -18.13 9.20 -2.58
C MET A 15 -18.27 7.72 -2.90
N LEU A 16 -17.63 6.86 -2.09
CA LEU A 16 -17.75 5.40 -2.26
C LEU A 16 -19.21 4.95 -2.09
N VAL A 17 -19.87 5.46 -1.05
CA VAL A 17 -21.28 5.11 -0.81
C VAL A 17 -22.16 5.49 -2.01
N ARG A 18 -21.80 6.56 -2.69
CA ARG A 18 -22.50 7.01 -3.90
C ARG A 18 -22.10 6.26 -5.16
N GLY A 19 -21.22 5.28 -5.02
CA GLY A 19 -20.76 4.46 -6.15
C GLY A 19 -19.65 5.07 -6.97
N LEU A 20 -18.99 6.11 -6.46
CA LEU A 20 -17.89 6.78 -7.17
C LEU A 20 -16.55 6.17 -6.79
N ASP A 21 -16.34 4.93 -7.18
CA ASP A 21 -15.10 4.22 -6.87
C ASP A 21 -14.05 4.45 -7.97
N SER A 22 -12.79 4.53 -7.55
CA SER A 22 -11.66 4.66 -8.48
C SER A 22 -10.37 4.33 -7.74
N ALA A 23 -9.32 4.02 -8.50
CA ALA A 23 -8.03 3.73 -7.92
C ALA A 23 -7.51 4.92 -7.09
N LEU A 24 -7.67 6.15 -7.61
CA LEU A 24 -7.22 7.34 -6.90
C LEU A 24 -7.98 7.53 -5.59
N LEU A 25 -9.30 7.33 -5.61
CA LEU A 25 -10.12 7.45 -4.41
C LEU A 25 -9.67 6.43 -3.35
N ARG A 26 -9.49 5.19 -3.76
CA ARG A 26 -9.03 4.13 -2.87
C ARG A 26 -7.63 4.39 -2.33
N PHE A 27 -6.73 4.87 -3.19
CA PHE A 27 -5.38 5.23 -2.78
C PHE A 27 -5.41 6.33 -1.72
N THR A 28 -6.22 7.36 -1.94
CA THR A 28 -6.33 8.48 -1.00
C THR A 28 -6.91 8.03 0.33
N LEU A 29 -7.95 7.21 0.31
CA LEU A 29 -8.52 6.64 1.53
C LEU A 29 -7.50 5.78 2.28
N GLY A 30 -6.77 4.95 1.55
CA GLY A 30 -5.73 4.13 2.16
C GLY A 30 -4.68 4.96 2.87
N ASN A 31 -4.26 6.05 2.26
CA ASN A 31 -3.29 6.97 2.87
C ASN A 31 -3.85 7.64 4.13
N GLU A 32 -5.12 8.02 4.10
CA GLU A 32 -5.75 8.60 5.30
C GLU A 32 -5.80 7.59 6.44
N CYS A 33 -6.09 6.34 6.13
CA CYS A 33 -6.09 5.27 7.14
C CYS A 33 -4.70 5.04 7.70
N LEU A 34 -3.67 5.11 6.86
CA LEU A 34 -2.29 4.96 7.32
C LEU A 34 -1.90 6.06 8.33
N LYS A 35 -2.34 7.27 8.08
CA LYS A 35 -2.05 8.40 8.98
C LYS A 35 -2.60 8.18 10.37
N THR A 36 -3.71 7.49 10.49
CA THR A 36 -4.38 7.25 11.77
C THR A 36 -4.07 5.87 12.36
N GLY A 37 -3.15 5.12 11.76
CA GLY A 37 -2.74 3.82 12.27
C GLY A 37 -3.73 2.70 12.02
N GLU A 38 -4.68 2.90 11.13
CA GLU A 38 -5.69 1.88 10.80
C GLU A 38 -5.17 0.99 9.68
N HIS A 39 -4.24 0.11 10.03
CA HIS A 39 -3.50 -0.69 9.04
C HIS A 39 -4.41 -1.61 8.22
N ASP A 40 -5.37 -2.26 8.86
CA ASP A 40 -6.26 -3.19 8.15
C ASP A 40 -7.15 -2.46 7.15
N ASN A 41 -7.70 -1.31 7.54
CA ASN A 41 -8.50 -0.50 6.63
C ASN A 41 -7.65 0.04 5.47
N ALA A 42 -6.42 0.45 5.78
CA ALA A 42 -5.50 0.92 4.76
C ALA A 42 -5.20 -0.18 3.75
N LEU A 43 -4.93 -1.40 4.22
CA LEU A 43 -4.69 -2.54 3.34
C LEU A 43 -5.87 -2.79 2.41
N GLU A 44 -7.08 -2.78 2.95
CA GLU A 44 -8.27 -3.04 2.16
C GLU A 44 -8.43 -2.02 1.03
N HIS A 45 -8.30 -0.73 1.35
CA HIS A 45 -8.43 0.31 0.33
C HIS A 45 -7.31 0.24 -0.70
N LEU A 46 -6.08 0.01 -0.25
CA LEU A 46 -4.93 -0.03 -1.16
C LEU A 46 -4.96 -1.27 -2.05
N GLU A 47 -5.45 -2.40 -1.53
CA GLU A 47 -5.66 -3.58 -2.36
C GLU A 47 -6.68 -3.32 -3.46
N GLN A 48 -7.73 -2.59 -3.15
CA GLN A 48 -8.71 -2.20 -4.16
C GLN A 48 -8.09 -1.25 -5.18
N ALA A 49 -7.24 -0.34 -4.73
CA ALA A 49 -6.58 0.59 -5.65
C ALA A 49 -5.76 -0.15 -6.70
N VAL A 50 -4.96 -1.13 -6.28
CA VAL A 50 -4.12 -1.87 -7.23
C VAL A 50 -4.92 -2.88 -8.06
N ALA A 51 -6.07 -3.32 -7.55
CA ALA A 51 -6.98 -4.15 -8.34
C ALA A 51 -7.61 -3.35 -9.47
N LEU A 52 -8.00 -2.10 -9.17
CA LEU A 52 -8.58 -1.21 -10.17
C LEU A 52 -7.54 -0.71 -11.17
N GLU A 53 -6.31 -0.51 -10.72
CA GLU A 53 -5.23 -0.03 -11.59
C GLU A 53 -3.92 -0.73 -11.22
N PRO A 54 -3.64 -1.89 -11.81
CA PRO A 54 -2.44 -2.68 -11.46
C PRO A 54 -1.12 -1.99 -11.73
N THR A 55 -1.10 -0.95 -12.55
CA THR A 55 0.11 -0.19 -12.86
C THR A 55 0.34 0.99 -11.93
N TYR A 56 -0.51 1.15 -10.92
CA TYR A 56 -0.43 2.27 -9.99
C TYR A 56 0.69 2.03 -8.96
N SER A 57 1.91 2.35 -9.33
CA SER A 57 3.09 2.03 -8.52
C SER A 57 3.04 2.67 -7.13
N ALA A 58 2.53 3.91 -7.02
CA ALA A 58 2.41 4.57 -5.72
C ALA A 58 1.47 3.81 -4.77
N ALA A 59 0.42 3.19 -5.30
CA ALA A 59 -0.50 2.40 -4.48
C ALA A 59 0.16 1.12 -3.99
N TRP A 60 0.96 0.45 -4.83
CA TRP A 60 1.74 -0.70 -4.40
C TRP A 60 2.71 -0.33 -3.29
N ARG A 61 3.38 0.81 -3.44
CA ARG A 61 4.31 1.29 -2.41
C ARG A 61 3.62 1.46 -1.06
N GLN A 62 2.46 2.10 -1.06
CA GLN A 62 1.70 2.34 0.17
C GLN A 62 1.11 1.04 0.73
N LEU A 63 0.72 0.13 -0.15
CA LEU A 63 0.22 -1.18 0.27
C LEU A 63 1.30 -1.92 1.06
N GLY A 64 2.52 -1.92 0.55
CA GLY A 64 3.65 -2.53 1.27
C GLY A 64 3.88 -1.87 2.62
N LYS A 65 3.77 -0.53 2.70
CA LYS A 65 3.94 0.18 3.96
C LYS A 65 2.85 -0.18 4.97
N ALA A 66 1.62 -0.31 4.51
CA ALA A 66 0.50 -0.69 5.39
C ALA A 66 0.69 -2.11 5.92
N ALA A 67 1.11 -3.03 5.06
CA ALA A 67 1.38 -4.41 5.47
C ALA A 67 2.52 -4.46 6.49
N GLN A 68 3.60 -3.74 6.23
CA GLN A 68 4.74 -3.69 7.14
C GLN A 68 4.34 -3.11 8.50
N ALA A 69 3.57 -2.04 8.51
CA ALA A 69 3.12 -1.40 9.74
C ALA A 69 2.24 -2.34 10.56
N GLY A 70 1.50 -3.21 9.90
CA GLY A 70 0.70 -4.23 10.55
C GLY A 70 1.45 -5.51 10.89
N GLY A 71 2.75 -5.57 10.59
CA GLY A 71 3.58 -6.72 10.91
C GLY A 71 3.56 -7.85 9.89
N ASP A 72 2.90 -7.66 8.76
CA ASP A 72 2.83 -8.68 7.70
C ASP A 72 3.95 -8.46 6.69
N HIS A 73 5.13 -8.97 7.04
CA HIS A 73 6.33 -8.76 6.22
C HIS A 73 6.27 -9.49 4.88
N ALA A 74 5.67 -10.64 4.84
CA ALA A 74 5.52 -11.39 3.59
C ALA A 74 4.63 -10.63 2.61
N ARG A 75 3.53 -10.06 3.09
CA ARG A 75 2.64 -9.24 2.27
C ARG A 75 3.33 -7.97 1.79
N ALA A 76 4.10 -7.32 2.67
CA ALA A 76 4.86 -6.13 2.32
C ALA A 76 5.84 -6.43 1.19
N ARG A 77 6.57 -7.55 1.31
CA ARG A 77 7.53 -7.97 0.30
C ARG A 77 6.85 -8.18 -1.05
N GLN A 78 5.74 -8.88 -1.06
CA GLN A 78 5.03 -9.14 -2.30
C GLN A 78 4.52 -7.85 -2.94
N ALA A 79 3.95 -6.95 -2.13
CA ALA A 79 3.45 -5.68 -2.64
C ALA A 79 4.57 -4.86 -3.29
N TRP A 80 5.74 -4.80 -2.66
CA TRP A 80 6.85 -4.02 -3.21
C TRP A 80 7.48 -4.69 -4.44
N ARG A 81 7.45 -6.02 -4.52
CA ARG A 81 7.89 -6.72 -5.74
C ARG A 81 6.95 -6.43 -6.90
N ASP A 82 5.65 -6.50 -6.65
CA ASP A 82 4.65 -6.20 -7.67
C ASP A 82 4.72 -4.73 -8.08
N GLY A 83 4.92 -3.86 -7.11
CA GLY A 83 5.06 -2.43 -7.36
C GLY A 83 6.33 -2.10 -8.14
N LEU A 84 7.43 -2.79 -7.86
CA LEU A 84 8.67 -2.62 -8.61
C LEU A 84 8.45 -3.00 -10.07
N ALA A 85 7.79 -4.13 -10.33
CA ALA A 85 7.47 -4.54 -11.69
C ALA A 85 6.58 -3.51 -12.39
N ALA A 86 5.58 -2.98 -11.69
CA ALA A 86 4.69 -1.96 -12.24
C ALA A 86 5.46 -0.68 -12.57
N ALA A 87 6.36 -0.27 -11.68
CA ALA A 87 7.17 0.93 -11.90
C ALA A 87 8.10 0.76 -13.08
N GLU A 88 8.74 -0.39 -13.20
CA GLU A 88 9.63 -0.68 -14.32
C GLU A 88 8.88 -0.70 -15.64
N ALA A 89 7.69 -1.29 -15.65
CA ALA A 89 6.87 -1.35 -16.85
C ALA A 89 6.47 0.04 -17.35
N GLN A 90 6.32 1.00 -16.43
CA GLN A 90 5.94 2.36 -16.78
C GLN A 90 7.13 3.32 -16.93
N GLY A 91 8.34 2.84 -16.66
CA GLY A 91 9.50 3.71 -16.66
C GLY A 91 9.55 4.68 -15.49
N ASP A 92 8.86 4.36 -14.40
CA ASP A 92 8.86 5.19 -13.18
C ASP A 92 10.10 4.87 -12.35
N VAL A 93 11.21 5.51 -12.70
CA VAL A 93 12.52 5.25 -12.10
C VAL A 93 12.52 5.55 -10.61
N GLN A 94 11.86 6.63 -10.21
CA GLN A 94 11.81 7.04 -8.81
C GLN A 94 11.11 6.01 -7.94
N ALA A 95 9.95 5.55 -8.36
CA ALA A 95 9.21 4.53 -7.63
C ALA A 95 9.99 3.21 -7.56
N ALA A 96 10.63 2.84 -8.67
CA ALA A 96 11.43 1.62 -8.72
C ALA A 96 12.58 1.68 -7.70
N LYS A 97 13.27 2.81 -7.61
CA LYS A 97 14.37 2.99 -6.65
C LYS A 97 13.86 2.90 -5.22
N GLU A 98 12.74 3.55 -4.93
CA GLU A 98 12.17 3.53 -3.59
C GLU A 98 11.82 2.12 -3.15
N MET A 99 11.15 1.37 -4.01
CA MET A 99 10.72 0.02 -3.65
C MET A 99 11.90 -0.95 -3.55
N THR A 100 12.93 -0.74 -4.35
CA THR A 100 14.18 -1.51 -4.23
C THR A 100 14.80 -1.31 -2.85
N VAL A 101 14.83 -0.07 -2.37
CA VAL A 101 15.37 0.24 -1.05
C VAL A 101 14.53 -0.41 0.05
N PHE A 102 13.20 -0.34 -0.06
CA PHE A 102 12.31 -0.96 0.92
C PHE A 102 12.52 -2.48 0.98
N LEU A 103 12.66 -3.11 -0.18
CA LEU A 103 12.91 -4.55 -0.25
C LEU A 103 14.23 -4.94 0.41
N ARG A 104 15.28 -4.16 0.17
CA ARG A 104 16.58 -4.41 0.80
C ARG A 104 16.50 -4.32 2.32
N ARG A 105 15.84 -3.29 2.82
CA ARG A 105 15.68 -3.10 4.26
C ARG A 105 14.88 -4.23 4.87
N LEU A 106 13.82 -4.63 4.18
CA LEU A 106 12.99 -5.72 4.66
C LEU A 106 13.79 -7.03 4.71
N ASP A 107 14.55 -7.33 3.66
CA ASP A 107 15.35 -8.55 3.61
C ASP A 107 16.43 -8.56 4.70
N LYS A 108 16.96 -7.40 5.04
CA LYS A 108 17.98 -7.29 6.09
C LYS A 108 17.41 -7.58 7.47
N HIS A 109 16.22 -7.04 7.76
CA HIS A 109 15.62 -7.15 9.10
C HIS A 109 14.69 -8.34 9.24
N HIS A 110 14.09 -8.80 8.15
CA HIS A 110 13.14 -9.90 8.14
C HIS A 110 13.37 -10.75 6.90
N PRO A 111 14.43 -11.60 6.94
CA PRO A 111 14.78 -12.42 5.77
C PRO A 111 13.62 -13.30 5.32
N GLU A 112 13.52 -13.51 4.04
CA GLU A 112 12.48 -14.34 3.44
C GLU A 112 12.49 -15.78 3.99
N SER A 113 13.66 -16.27 4.38
CA SER A 113 13.78 -17.59 4.96
C SER A 113 13.01 -17.72 6.28
N GLU A 114 12.86 -16.62 7.03
CA GLU A 114 12.06 -16.62 8.25
C GLU A 114 10.58 -16.82 7.93
N ASP A 115 10.11 -16.15 6.86
CA ASP A 115 8.71 -16.28 6.44
C ASP A 115 8.40 -17.72 6.06
N ARG A 116 9.33 -18.39 5.36
CA ARG A 116 9.16 -19.78 5.00
C ARG A 116 9.20 -20.70 6.19
N GLY A 117 10.07 -20.39 7.15
CA GLY A 117 10.21 -21.19 8.37
C GLY A 117 8.92 -21.28 9.15
N SER A 118 8.12 -20.21 9.14
CA SER A 118 6.87 -20.18 9.88
C SER A 118 5.79 -21.09 9.29
N GLU A 119 5.97 -21.55 8.06
CA GLU A 119 5.01 -22.44 7.40
C GLU A 119 5.20 -23.90 7.76
N ARG A 120 6.27 -24.23 8.46
CA ARG A 120 6.56 -25.59 8.87
C ARG A 120 5.96 -25.87 10.24
#